data_e10386003e1bcbb2dc6e086d3941b47b
#
_entry.id   e10386003e1bcbb2dc6e086d3941b47b
#
_cell.length_a   1.000
_cell.length_b   1.000
_cell.length_c   1.000
_cell.angle_alpha   90.00
_cell.angle_beta   90.00
_cell.angle_gamma   90.00
#
_symmetry.space_group_name_H-M   'P 1'
#
loop_
_entity.id
_entity.type
_entity.pdbx_description
1 polymer ?
#
loop_
_entity_poly.entity_id
_entity_poly.type
_entity_poly.pdbx_seq_one_letter_code
_entity_poly.pdbx_strand_id
1 'polypeptide(L)'
;VVASAFLFTGVYLCAEREPRSPRHDVLAGVCLAGAFVFRFHLAPALALAAVWCCRGEFRARWVPMLVGAAIPLLALGIADGLAWSEPFGSIVNNFRANILQGRSHVYGTSGTGWYVLQLFERWRYALPAIVPLALWGARREPLPLLVAVTVVLAHSAVAHKEYRFIYPALLLIVFCASLGTGELLRWFQQRPAGSAASRGAFFVACAAWLALSLTLAAAPTMRPEWSRGRAGVELMARAGRDARCGVGLLGAWSWTGGYSSLHGNLPLYLLDWDRDRWNTQAFDAWILPQGVPDPRPAGYRLVQCAVQGAAGAEALCLWIR
;
A
#
# COMPACT_ATOMS: atom_id res chain seq x y z
N VAL A 1 1.17 4.95 -1.25
CA VAL A 1 0.88 6.34 -0.81
C VAL A 1 0.32 7.17 -1.96
N VAL A 2 1.02 7.33 -3.09
CA VAL A 2 0.59 8.21 -4.20
C VAL A 2 -0.79 7.83 -4.75
N ALA A 3 -1.02 6.56 -5.11
CA ALA A 3 -2.33 6.09 -5.59
C ALA A 3 -3.46 6.36 -4.58
N SER A 4 -3.18 6.25 -3.28
CA SER A 4 -4.17 6.52 -2.24
C SER A 4 -4.52 8.01 -2.15
N ALA A 5 -3.56 8.90 -2.33
CA ALA A 5 -3.81 10.35 -2.36
C ALA A 5 -4.70 10.72 -3.54
N PHE A 6 -4.38 10.22 -4.73
CA PHE A 6 -5.21 10.42 -5.93
C PHE A 6 -6.63 9.82 -5.76
N LEU A 7 -6.74 8.59 -5.23
CA LEU A 7 -8.04 7.97 -4.98
C LEU A 7 -8.86 8.80 -3.99
N PHE A 8 -8.26 9.21 -2.86
CA PHE A 8 -8.95 9.98 -1.83
C PHE A 8 -9.47 11.31 -2.39
N THR A 9 -8.61 12.06 -3.11
CA THR A 9 -9.00 13.31 -3.74
C THR A 9 -10.08 13.09 -4.79
N GLY A 10 -9.95 12.09 -5.64
CA GLY A 10 -10.97 11.74 -6.64
C GLY A 10 -12.32 11.38 -6.00
N VAL A 11 -12.32 10.57 -4.95
CA VAL A 11 -13.54 10.21 -4.20
C VAL A 11 -14.15 11.44 -3.53
N TYR A 12 -13.35 12.31 -2.93
CA TYR A 12 -13.82 13.58 -2.34
C TYR A 12 -14.53 14.44 -3.38
N LEU A 13 -13.89 14.67 -4.53
CA LEU A 13 -14.47 15.42 -5.64
C LEU A 13 -15.76 14.77 -6.17
N CYS A 14 -15.83 13.43 -6.22
CA CYS A 14 -17.04 12.72 -6.64
C CYS A 14 -18.17 12.75 -5.59
N ALA A 15 -17.84 12.92 -4.32
CA ALA A 15 -18.81 12.98 -3.21
C ALA A 15 -19.50 14.34 -3.12
N GLU A 16 -18.84 15.42 -3.51
CA GLU A 16 -19.35 16.79 -3.40
C GLU A 16 -20.68 16.97 -4.16
N ARG A 17 -21.66 17.57 -3.49
CA ARG A 17 -23.06 17.66 -3.98
C ARG A 17 -23.46 19.02 -4.53
N GLU A 18 -22.62 20.04 -4.36
CA GLU A 18 -22.92 21.39 -4.83
C GLU A 18 -22.88 21.52 -6.36
N PRO A 19 -23.47 22.56 -6.96
CA PRO A 19 -23.44 22.75 -8.41
C PRO A 19 -21.98 22.80 -8.88
N ARG A 20 -21.53 21.72 -9.54
CA ARG A 20 -20.15 21.52 -9.95
C ARG A 20 -19.90 22.20 -11.28
N SER A 21 -18.75 22.84 -11.40
CA SER A 21 -18.26 23.31 -12.68
C SER A 21 -17.63 22.18 -13.50
N PRO A 22 -17.58 22.26 -14.84
CA PRO A 22 -16.86 21.29 -15.67
C PRO A 22 -15.39 21.10 -15.26
N ARG A 23 -14.75 22.13 -14.69
CA ARG A 23 -13.37 22.05 -14.16
C ARG A 23 -13.25 21.06 -13.00
N HIS A 24 -14.29 20.98 -12.19
CA HIS A 24 -14.36 20.05 -11.07
C HIS A 24 -14.38 18.59 -11.57
N ASP A 25 -15.21 18.31 -12.59
CA ASP A 25 -15.28 16.98 -13.18
C ASP A 25 -13.98 16.60 -13.94
N VAL A 26 -13.31 17.57 -14.60
CA VAL A 26 -11.97 17.39 -15.17
C VAL A 26 -10.98 16.96 -14.07
N LEU A 27 -10.95 17.68 -12.95
CA LEU A 27 -10.04 17.38 -11.84
C LEU A 27 -10.35 16.00 -11.22
N ALA A 28 -11.63 15.66 -11.07
CA ALA A 28 -12.03 14.31 -10.63
C ALA A 28 -11.51 13.24 -11.59
N GLY A 29 -11.60 13.45 -12.90
CA GLY A 29 -11.05 12.58 -13.93
C GLY A 29 -9.54 12.42 -13.83
N VAL A 30 -8.80 13.51 -13.67
CA VAL A 30 -7.33 13.48 -13.44
C VAL A 30 -7.00 12.66 -12.21
N CYS A 31 -7.71 12.86 -11.10
CA CYS A 31 -7.43 12.15 -9.88
C CYS A 31 -7.77 10.65 -9.97
N LEU A 32 -8.93 10.28 -10.51
CA LEU A 32 -9.30 8.88 -10.67
C LEU A 32 -8.35 8.14 -11.62
N ALA A 33 -8.03 8.72 -12.78
CA ALA A 33 -7.09 8.12 -13.71
C ALA A 33 -5.64 8.14 -13.18
N GLY A 34 -5.24 9.15 -12.40
CA GLY A 34 -3.98 9.14 -11.67
C GLY A 34 -3.87 7.98 -10.70
N ALA A 35 -4.94 7.71 -9.92
CA ALA A 35 -4.99 6.53 -9.06
C ALA A 35 -4.84 5.21 -9.84
N PHE A 36 -5.46 5.12 -11.04
CA PHE A 36 -5.35 3.98 -11.94
C PHE A 36 -3.91 3.78 -12.44
N VAL A 37 -3.27 4.83 -12.92
CA VAL A 37 -1.89 4.80 -13.42
C VAL A 37 -0.92 4.24 -12.39
N PHE A 38 -1.04 4.66 -11.13
CA PHE A 38 -0.20 4.15 -10.05
C PHE A 38 -0.62 2.79 -9.51
N ARG A 39 -1.92 2.43 -9.65
CA ARG A 39 -2.48 1.15 -9.19
C ARG A 39 -3.70 0.73 -10.00
N PHE A 40 -3.49 0.12 -11.14
CA PHE A 40 -4.57 -0.33 -12.02
C PHE A 40 -5.56 -1.31 -11.36
N HIS A 41 -5.13 -2.04 -10.34
CA HIS A 41 -6.00 -2.95 -9.57
C HIS A 41 -7.16 -2.22 -8.87
N LEU A 42 -7.09 -0.89 -8.73
CA LEU A 42 -8.17 -0.07 -8.21
C LEU A 42 -9.30 0.15 -9.22
N ALA A 43 -9.15 -0.29 -10.47
CA ALA A 43 -10.11 -0.04 -11.57
C ALA A 43 -11.59 -0.26 -11.20
N PRO A 44 -11.99 -1.35 -10.51
CA PRO A 44 -13.40 -1.53 -10.14
C PRO A 44 -13.92 -0.44 -9.21
N ALA A 45 -13.11 -0.01 -8.24
CA ALA A 45 -13.47 1.04 -7.29
C ALA A 45 -13.50 2.43 -7.93
N LEU A 46 -12.58 2.68 -8.88
CA LEU A 46 -12.53 3.92 -9.67
C LEU A 46 -13.73 4.03 -10.61
N ALA A 47 -14.13 2.93 -11.23
CA ALA A 47 -15.34 2.86 -12.05
C ALA A 47 -16.59 3.16 -11.23
N LEU A 48 -16.73 2.60 -10.02
CA LEU A 48 -17.80 2.92 -9.09
C LEU A 48 -17.83 4.43 -8.77
N ALA A 49 -16.68 5.02 -8.43
CA ALA A 49 -16.59 6.44 -8.12
C ALA A 49 -16.98 7.32 -9.32
N ALA A 50 -16.54 6.97 -10.53
CA ALA A 50 -16.86 7.68 -11.77
C ALA A 50 -18.36 7.62 -12.08
N VAL A 51 -18.98 6.43 -11.99
CA VAL A 51 -20.45 6.26 -12.18
C VAL A 51 -21.21 7.06 -11.12
N TRP A 52 -20.77 7.04 -9.87
CA TRP A 52 -21.38 7.84 -8.80
C TRP A 52 -21.30 9.34 -9.09
N CYS A 53 -20.15 9.81 -9.54
CA CYS A 53 -19.92 11.21 -9.89
C CYS A 53 -20.88 11.69 -10.99
N CYS A 54 -21.08 10.87 -12.01
CA CYS A 54 -21.83 11.22 -13.21
C CYS A 54 -23.34 10.92 -13.14
N ARG A 55 -23.82 10.39 -12.01
CA ARG A 55 -25.25 10.08 -11.83
C ARG A 55 -26.12 11.32 -12.02
N GLY A 56 -27.21 11.16 -12.77
CA GLY A 56 -28.19 12.23 -13.03
C GLY A 56 -27.85 13.15 -14.19
N GLU A 57 -26.58 13.34 -14.57
CA GLU A 57 -26.14 14.22 -15.64
C GLU A 57 -25.04 13.59 -16.49
N PHE A 58 -25.32 12.42 -17.03
CA PHE A 58 -24.34 11.57 -17.67
C PHE A 58 -23.48 12.29 -18.73
N ARG A 59 -24.10 12.91 -19.74
CA ARG A 59 -23.35 13.58 -20.83
C ARG A 59 -22.57 14.81 -20.34
N ALA A 60 -23.17 15.61 -19.48
CA ALA A 60 -22.55 16.84 -19.02
C ALA A 60 -21.30 16.58 -18.15
N ARG A 61 -21.27 15.48 -17.41
CA ARG A 61 -20.18 15.16 -16.46
C ARG A 61 -19.16 14.17 -17.02
N TRP A 62 -19.61 13.18 -17.81
CA TRP A 62 -18.67 12.18 -18.38
C TRP A 62 -17.65 12.81 -19.32
N VAL A 63 -18.07 13.74 -20.18
CA VAL A 63 -17.14 14.36 -21.15
C VAL A 63 -16.00 15.09 -20.44
N PRO A 64 -16.23 16.05 -19.52
CA PRO A 64 -15.12 16.70 -18.83
C PRO A 64 -14.31 15.72 -17.97
N MET A 65 -14.92 14.72 -17.34
CA MET A 65 -14.20 13.69 -16.58
C MET A 65 -13.27 12.86 -17.48
N LEU A 66 -13.72 12.45 -18.66
CA LEU A 66 -12.90 11.69 -19.61
C LEU A 66 -11.75 12.56 -20.17
N VAL A 67 -11.99 13.85 -20.42
CA VAL A 67 -10.93 14.80 -20.79
C VAL A 67 -9.86 14.86 -19.68
N GLY A 68 -10.30 14.99 -18.43
CA GLY A 68 -9.38 14.94 -17.29
C GLY A 68 -8.61 13.61 -17.18
N ALA A 69 -9.30 12.49 -17.34
CA ALA A 69 -8.72 11.16 -17.28
C ALA A 69 -7.69 10.90 -18.39
N ALA A 70 -7.89 11.50 -19.56
CA ALA A 70 -6.95 11.34 -20.68
C ALA A 70 -5.55 11.88 -20.33
N ILE A 71 -5.41 12.89 -19.48
CA ILE A 71 -4.12 13.50 -19.14
C ILE A 71 -3.15 12.49 -18.53
N PRO A 72 -3.42 11.85 -17.37
CA PRO A 72 -2.50 10.87 -16.78
C PRO A 72 -2.39 9.59 -17.62
N LEU A 73 -3.43 9.20 -18.37
CA LEU A 73 -3.37 8.04 -19.24
C LEU A 73 -2.45 8.28 -20.45
N LEU A 74 -2.51 9.44 -21.10
CA LEU A 74 -1.60 9.81 -22.17
C LEU A 74 -0.16 9.91 -21.66
N ALA A 75 0.04 10.52 -20.47
CA ALA A 75 1.36 10.56 -19.85
C ALA A 75 1.95 9.17 -19.61
N LEU A 76 1.14 8.21 -19.14
CA LEU A 76 1.56 6.82 -18.99
C LEU A 76 1.88 6.17 -20.34
N GLY A 77 1.00 6.33 -21.34
CA GLY A 77 1.20 5.76 -22.67
C GLY A 77 2.50 6.25 -23.33
N ILE A 78 2.80 7.55 -23.18
CA ILE A 78 4.05 8.15 -23.66
C ILE A 78 5.26 7.59 -22.87
N ALA A 79 5.18 7.58 -21.54
CA ALA A 79 6.26 7.07 -20.69
C ALA A 79 6.59 5.60 -20.98
N ASP A 80 5.56 4.75 -21.10
CA ASP A 80 5.74 3.34 -21.45
C ASP A 80 6.27 3.17 -22.88
N GLY A 81 5.77 3.96 -23.83
CA GLY A 81 6.26 3.94 -25.21
C GLY A 81 7.75 4.28 -25.30
N LEU A 82 8.21 5.24 -24.51
CA LEU A 82 9.62 5.63 -24.44
C LEU A 82 10.49 4.60 -23.70
N ALA A 83 9.97 4.00 -22.63
CA ALA A 83 10.72 3.09 -21.78
C ALA A 83 10.72 1.65 -22.28
N TRP A 84 9.61 1.18 -22.88
CA TRP A 84 9.37 -0.22 -23.23
C TRP A 84 9.06 -0.42 -24.72
N SER A 85 9.03 0.64 -25.52
CA SER A 85 8.63 0.66 -26.95
C SER A 85 7.16 0.25 -27.18
N GLU A 86 6.37 0.10 -26.13
CA GLU A 86 4.95 -0.30 -26.20
C GLU A 86 4.11 0.62 -25.29
N PRO A 87 3.23 1.48 -25.83
CA PRO A 87 2.31 2.28 -25.03
C PRO A 87 1.48 1.39 -24.10
N PHE A 88 1.36 1.77 -22.82
CA PHE A 88 0.65 1.01 -21.80
C PHE A 88 1.23 -0.39 -21.50
N GLY A 89 2.44 -0.69 -21.95
CA GLY A 89 3.11 -1.98 -21.77
C GLY A 89 3.23 -2.38 -20.30
N SER A 90 3.48 -1.45 -19.40
CA SER A 90 3.58 -1.71 -17.97
C SER A 90 2.28 -2.29 -17.37
N ILE A 91 1.11 -1.76 -17.73
CA ILE A 91 -0.20 -2.26 -17.25
C ILE A 91 -0.55 -3.58 -17.94
N VAL A 92 -0.44 -3.63 -19.27
CA VAL A 92 -0.82 -4.82 -20.05
C VAL A 92 0.02 -6.03 -19.65
N ASN A 93 1.34 -5.87 -19.55
CA ASN A 93 2.24 -6.96 -19.18
C ASN A 93 2.05 -7.39 -17.72
N ASN A 94 1.81 -6.44 -16.81
CA ASN A 94 1.51 -6.77 -15.42
C ASN A 94 0.18 -7.54 -15.31
N PHE A 95 -0.88 -7.10 -15.99
CA PHE A 95 -2.15 -7.81 -16.01
C PHE A 95 -2.01 -9.21 -16.59
N ARG A 96 -1.33 -9.34 -17.75
CA ARG A 96 -1.07 -10.64 -18.39
C ARG A 96 -0.31 -11.57 -17.46
N ALA A 97 0.79 -11.11 -16.88
CA ALA A 97 1.63 -11.92 -16.01
C ALA A 97 0.91 -12.35 -14.71
N ASN A 98 0.28 -11.42 -14.01
CA ASN A 98 -0.22 -11.69 -12.67
C ASN A 98 -1.66 -12.22 -12.64
N ILE A 99 -2.50 -11.82 -13.60
CA ILE A 99 -3.91 -12.25 -13.63
C ILE A 99 -4.10 -13.42 -14.62
N LEU A 100 -3.64 -13.29 -15.87
CA LEU A 100 -3.89 -14.33 -16.87
C LEU A 100 -2.94 -15.54 -16.72
N GLN A 101 -1.65 -15.30 -16.44
CA GLN A 101 -0.66 -16.36 -16.29
C GLN A 101 -0.48 -16.81 -14.83
N GLY A 102 -1.11 -16.15 -13.85
CA GLY A 102 -1.05 -16.52 -12.45
C GLY A 102 0.35 -16.44 -11.82
N ARG A 103 1.30 -15.68 -12.40
CA ARG A 103 2.68 -15.60 -11.89
C ARG A 103 2.76 -15.10 -10.45
N SER A 104 1.78 -14.32 -10.00
CA SER A 104 1.70 -13.86 -8.61
C SER A 104 1.53 -15.00 -7.60
N HIS A 105 1.10 -16.20 -8.04
CA HIS A 105 0.93 -17.38 -7.15
C HIS A 105 2.25 -17.85 -6.53
N VAL A 106 3.39 -17.60 -7.17
CA VAL A 106 4.72 -17.94 -6.61
C VAL A 106 5.03 -17.19 -5.31
N TYR A 107 4.35 -16.06 -5.07
CA TYR A 107 4.46 -15.29 -3.82
C TYR A 107 3.47 -15.74 -2.74
N GLY A 108 2.80 -16.88 -2.95
CA GLY A 108 1.79 -17.44 -2.06
C GLY A 108 0.36 -17.02 -2.42
N THR A 109 -0.59 -17.85 -2.01
CA THR A 109 -2.02 -17.65 -2.24
C THR A 109 -2.77 -17.71 -0.91
N SER A 110 -3.91 -17.01 -0.85
CA SER A 110 -4.77 -16.96 0.35
C SER A 110 -6.24 -17.01 -0.04
N GLY A 111 -7.09 -17.53 0.84
CA GLY A 111 -8.54 -17.62 0.62
C GLY A 111 -9.21 -16.23 0.53
N THR A 112 -10.42 -16.18 0.01
CA THR A 112 -11.18 -14.93 -0.22
C THR A 112 -11.42 -14.13 1.05
N GLY A 113 -11.61 -14.78 2.21
CA GLY A 113 -11.81 -14.14 3.52
C GLY A 113 -10.55 -13.56 4.18
N TRP A 114 -9.38 -13.73 3.57
CA TRP A 114 -8.10 -13.37 4.19
C TRP A 114 -8.02 -11.92 4.67
N TYR A 115 -8.51 -10.95 3.88
CA TYR A 115 -8.48 -9.53 4.29
C TYR A 115 -9.35 -9.24 5.50
N VAL A 116 -10.51 -9.90 5.62
CA VAL A 116 -11.38 -9.75 6.78
C VAL A 116 -10.68 -10.29 8.03
N LEU A 117 -10.04 -11.47 7.93
CA LEU A 117 -9.26 -12.05 9.03
C LEU A 117 -8.09 -11.13 9.41
N GLN A 118 -7.35 -10.59 8.42
CA GLN A 118 -6.26 -9.66 8.67
C GLN A 118 -6.70 -8.35 9.35
N LEU A 119 -7.90 -7.85 9.01
CA LEU A 119 -8.46 -6.69 9.70
C LEU A 119 -8.80 -7.03 11.15
N PHE A 120 -9.43 -8.18 11.41
CA PHE A 120 -9.70 -8.61 12.78
C PHE A 120 -8.43 -8.82 13.59
N GLU A 121 -7.41 -9.42 13.02
CA GLU A 121 -6.13 -9.65 13.67
C GLU A 121 -5.40 -8.36 14.03
N ARG A 122 -5.32 -7.42 13.08
CA ARG A 122 -4.54 -6.18 13.23
C ARG A 122 -5.30 -5.06 13.97
N TRP A 123 -6.61 -4.93 13.72
CA TRP A 123 -7.43 -3.83 14.25
C TRP A 123 -8.30 -4.25 15.42
N ARG A 124 -8.13 -5.44 15.89
CA ARG A 124 -8.90 -6.15 16.93
C ARG A 124 -9.63 -5.23 17.93
N TYR A 125 -8.89 -4.38 18.62
CA TYR A 125 -9.45 -3.49 19.66
C TYR A 125 -10.06 -2.21 19.09
N ALA A 126 -9.74 -1.85 17.88
CA ALA A 126 -10.24 -0.65 17.22
C ALA A 126 -11.53 -0.89 16.43
N LEU A 127 -11.78 -2.12 15.96
CA LEU A 127 -12.96 -2.44 15.16
C LEU A 127 -14.29 -2.09 15.84
N PRO A 128 -14.51 -2.35 17.14
CA PRO A 128 -15.76 -1.99 17.82
C PRO A 128 -16.07 -0.50 17.81
N ALA A 129 -15.05 0.35 17.69
CA ALA A 129 -15.21 1.80 17.57
C ALA A 129 -15.28 2.24 16.10
N ILE A 130 -14.36 1.77 15.27
CA ILE A 130 -14.22 2.21 13.87
C ILE A 130 -15.41 1.80 13.03
N VAL A 131 -15.87 0.55 13.14
CA VAL A 131 -16.94 0.03 12.27
C VAL A 131 -18.27 0.75 12.48
N PRO A 132 -18.80 0.89 13.72
CA PRO A 132 -20.05 1.63 13.93
C PRO A 132 -19.95 3.10 13.52
N LEU A 133 -18.84 3.76 13.81
CA LEU A 133 -18.61 5.15 13.41
C LEU A 133 -18.53 5.28 11.88
N ALA A 134 -17.84 4.36 11.19
CA ALA A 134 -17.76 4.38 9.73
C ALA A 134 -19.13 4.17 9.08
N LEU A 135 -19.93 3.23 9.61
CA LEU A 135 -21.30 3.00 9.14
C LEU A 135 -22.21 4.22 9.41
N TRP A 136 -22.02 4.89 10.54
CA TRP A 136 -22.76 6.11 10.84
C TRP A 136 -22.36 7.26 9.91
N GLY A 137 -21.06 7.50 9.72
CA GLY A 137 -20.57 8.51 8.80
C GLY A 137 -21.00 8.26 7.35
N ALA A 138 -21.03 7.00 6.92
CA ALA A 138 -21.48 6.60 5.59
C ALA A 138 -22.98 6.89 5.31
N ARG A 139 -23.82 7.06 6.35
CA ARG A 139 -25.21 7.52 6.15
C ARG A 139 -25.27 8.93 5.56
N ARG A 140 -24.29 9.75 5.88
CA ARG A 140 -24.18 11.10 5.34
C ARG A 140 -23.53 11.11 3.95
N GLU A 141 -22.43 10.39 3.82
CA GLU A 141 -21.65 10.29 2.59
C GLU A 141 -21.23 8.82 2.35
N PRO A 142 -22.02 8.07 1.56
CA PRO A 142 -21.80 6.64 1.39
C PRO A 142 -20.69 6.28 0.41
N LEU A 143 -20.34 7.20 -0.53
CA LEU A 143 -19.37 6.88 -1.59
C LEU A 143 -18.03 6.40 -1.07
N PRO A 144 -17.37 7.04 -0.06
CA PRO A 144 -16.07 6.57 0.41
C PRO A 144 -16.13 5.13 0.96
N LEU A 145 -17.20 4.77 1.68
CA LEU A 145 -17.35 3.40 2.20
C LEU A 145 -17.62 2.40 1.07
N LEU A 146 -18.45 2.74 0.09
CA LEU A 146 -18.70 1.89 -1.07
C LEU A 146 -17.42 1.63 -1.87
N VAL A 147 -16.61 2.66 -2.10
CA VAL A 147 -15.30 2.54 -2.74
C VAL A 147 -14.37 1.65 -1.92
N ALA A 148 -14.32 1.83 -0.59
CA ALA A 148 -13.50 0.99 0.29
C ALA A 148 -13.91 -0.48 0.22
N VAL A 149 -15.20 -0.78 0.30
CA VAL A 149 -15.74 -2.14 0.18
C VAL A 149 -15.40 -2.73 -1.20
N THR A 150 -15.53 -1.95 -2.27
CA THR A 150 -15.20 -2.41 -3.62
C THR A 150 -13.71 -2.74 -3.75
N VAL A 151 -12.81 -1.93 -3.17
CA VAL A 151 -11.36 -2.24 -3.13
C VAL A 151 -11.14 -3.58 -2.43
N VAL A 152 -11.71 -3.79 -1.25
CA VAL A 152 -11.54 -5.05 -0.49
C VAL A 152 -12.10 -6.23 -1.27
N LEU A 153 -13.28 -6.13 -1.84
CA LEU A 153 -13.92 -7.21 -2.61
C LEU A 153 -13.11 -7.56 -3.87
N ALA A 154 -12.69 -6.55 -4.64
CA ALA A 154 -11.89 -6.77 -5.85
C ALA A 154 -10.57 -7.49 -5.55
N HIS A 155 -9.86 -7.07 -4.48
CA HIS A 155 -8.62 -7.74 -4.09
C HIS A 155 -8.86 -9.10 -3.43
N SER A 156 -10.03 -9.33 -2.82
CA SER A 156 -10.42 -10.63 -2.28
C SER A 156 -10.63 -11.69 -3.37
N ALA A 157 -11.00 -11.28 -4.57
CA ALA A 157 -11.18 -12.16 -5.73
C ALA A 157 -9.85 -12.67 -6.30
N VAL A 158 -8.72 -12.00 -6.04
CA VAL A 158 -7.39 -12.40 -6.53
C VAL A 158 -6.74 -13.36 -5.55
N ALA A 159 -6.10 -14.43 -6.02
CA ALA A 159 -5.50 -15.46 -5.16
C ALA A 159 -4.31 -14.94 -4.34
N HIS A 160 -3.39 -14.19 -4.95
CA HIS A 160 -2.27 -13.56 -4.24
C HIS A 160 -2.75 -12.32 -3.47
N LYS A 161 -2.50 -12.30 -2.17
CA LYS A 161 -2.98 -11.24 -1.28
C LYS A 161 -1.86 -10.67 -0.44
N GLU A 162 -1.81 -9.33 -0.38
CA GLU A 162 -0.95 -8.60 0.54
C GLU A 162 -1.77 -7.53 1.26
N TYR A 163 -1.52 -7.34 2.56
CA TYR A 163 -2.27 -6.36 3.35
C TYR A 163 -2.16 -4.93 2.79
N ARG A 164 -1.01 -4.57 2.20
CA ARG A 164 -0.80 -3.26 1.55
C ARG A 164 -1.72 -2.99 0.35
N PHE A 165 -2.33 -4.02 -0.24
CA PHE A 165 -3.23 -3.83 -1.38
C PHE A 165 -4.52 -3.13 -0.98
N ILE A 166 -4.98 -3.33 0.26
CA ILE A 166 -6.19 -2.69 0.78
C ILE A 166 -5.92 -1.39 1.56
N TYR A 167 -4.69 -0.89 1.66
CA TYR A 167 -4.41 0.39 2.34
C TYR A 167 -5.29 1.56 1.87
N PRO A 168 -5.59 1.72 0.55
CA PRO A 168 -6.52 2.75 0.13
C PRO A 168 -7.92 2.63 0.76
N ALA A 169 -8.42 1.39 0.92
CA ALA A 169 -9.70 1.14 1.57
C ALA A 169 -9.66 1.49 3.07
N LEU A 170 -8.55 1.18 3.76
CA LEU A 170 -8.41 1.48 5.19
C LEU A 170 -8.49 2.98 5.46
N LEU A 171 -7.85 3.80 4.62
CA LEU A 171 -7.93 5.26 4.72
C LEU A 171 -9.36 5.77 4.56
N LEU A 172 -10.12 5.21 3.61
CA LEU A 172 -11.52 5.58 3.38
C LEU A 172 -12.43 5.13 4.54
N ILE A 173 -12.19 3.96 5.13
CA ILE A 173 -12.91 3.48 6.32
C ILE A 173 -12.67 4.42 7.51
N VAL A 174 -11.42 4.80 7.77
CA VAL A 174 -11.07 5.74 8.84
C VAL A 174 -11.66 7.12 8.57
N PHE A 175 -11.69 7.57 7.33
CA PHE A 175 -12.37 8.80 6.93
C PHE A 175 -13.88 8.75 7.24
N CYS A 176 -14.56 7.66 6.86
CA CYS A 176 -15.97 7.48 7.22
C CYS A 176 -16.18 7.46 8.74
N ALA A 177 -15.28 6.83 9.50
CA ALA A 177 -15.35 6.81 10.95
C ALA A 177 -15.13 8.21 11.55
N SER A 178 -14.28 9.05 10.95
CA SER A 178 -14.11 10.44 11.38
C SER A 178 -15.36 11.28 11.09
N LEU A 179 -16.04 11.07 9.96
CA LEU A 179 -17.36 11.67 9.69
C LEU A 179 -18.39 11.25 10.74
N GLY A 180 -18.44 9.94 11.08
CA GLY A 180 -19.32 9.44 12.14
C GLY A 180 -19.02 10.03 13.52
N THR A 181 -17.74 10.25 13.83
CA THR A 181 -17.33 10.98 15.04
C THR A 181 -17.87 12.41 15.04
N GLY A 182 -17.80 13.09 13.89
CA GLY A 182 -18.38 14.43 13.74
C GLY A 182 -19.90 14.45 13.94
N GLU A 183 -20.63 13.44 13.45
CA GLU A 183 -22.07 13.30 13.70
C GLU A 183 -22.37 13.04 15.18
N LEU A 184 -21.57 12.19 15.84
CA LEU A 184 -21.70 11.93 17.27
C LEU A 184 -21.47 13.21 18.10
N LEU A 185 -20.47 14.00 17.78
CA LEU A 185 -20.21 15.28 18.44
C LEU A 185 -21.36 16.27 18.22
N ARG A 186 -21.91 16.36 17.00
CA ARG A 186 -23.09 17.20 16.73
C ARG A 186 -24.30 16.75 17.55
N TRP A 187 -24.54 15.47 17.67
CA TRP A 187 -25.61 14.93 18.50
C TRP A 187 -25.46 15.31 19.98
N PHE A 188 -24.21 15.31 20.52
CA PHE A 188 -23.95 15.80 21.86
C PHE A 188 -24.19 17.30 22.00
N GLN A 189 -23.81 18.11 20.99
CA GLN A 189 -24.01 19.56 21.00
C GLN A 189 -25.49 20.00 20.99
N GLN A 190 -26.35 19.19 20.39
CA GLN A 190 -27.80 19.47 20.35
C GLN A 190 -28.52 19.17 21.68
N ARG A 191 -27.83 18.60 22.65
CA ARG A 191 -28.37 18.41 23.99
C ARG A 191 -28.19 19.65 24.85
N PRO A 192 -29.09 19.93 25.81
CA PRO A 192 -29.09 21.15 26.61
C PRO A 192 -27.91 21.27 27.61
N ALA A 193 -26.89 20.46 27.47
CA ALA A 193 -25.63 20.54 28.23
C ALA A 193 -24.74 21.62 27.60
N GLY A 194 -24.55 22.74 28.24
CA GLY A 194 -23.94 23.97 27.75
C GLY A 194 -22.59 23.84 26.99
N SER A 195 -22.13 24.95 26.42
CA SER A 195 -20.95 25.06 25.51
C SER A 195 -19.63 24.47 26.07
N ALA A 196 -19.48 24.35 27.39
CA ALA A 196 -18.32 23.73 28.05
C ALA A 196 -18.30 22.22 27.85
N ALA A 197 -19.46 21.53 27.91
CA ALA A 197 -19.55 20.09 27.70
C ALA A 197 -19.26 19.70 26.24
N SER A 198 -19.64 20.53 25.28
CA SER A 198 -19.36 20.27 23.85
C SER A 198 -17.88 20.41 23.50
N ARG A 199 -17.19 21.39 24.09
CA ARG A 199 -15.71 21.53 23.95
C ARG A 199 -15.00 20.34 24.59
N GLY A 200 -15.42 19.92 25.79
CA GLY A 200 -14.87 18.75 26.46
C GLY A 200 -15.03 17.48 25.60
N ALA A 201 -16.20 17.25 25.01
CA ALA A 201 -16.45 16.11 24.13
C ALA A 201 -15.52 16.10 22.89
N PHE A 202 -15.24 17.26 22.29
CA PHE A 202 -14.30 17.36 21.18
C PHE A 202 -12.88 16.94 21.60
N PHE A 203 -12.37 17.46 22.71
CA PHE A 203 -11.04 17.09 23.19
C PHE A 203 -10.95 15.60 23.57
N VAL A 204 -12.00 15.06 24.18
CA VAL A 204 -12.08 13.62 24.49
C VAL A 204 -12.06 12.79 23.21
N ALA A 205 -12.79 13.17 22.16
CA ALA A 205 -12.76 12.48 20.88
C ALA A 205 -11.37 12.52 20.23
N CYS A 206 -10.71 13.69 20.22
CA CYS A 206 -9.34 13.82 19.72
C CYS A 206 -8.35 12.96 20.51
N ALA A 207 -8.44 12.98 21.83
CA ALA A 207 -7.59 12.16 22.70
C ALA A 207 -7.84 10.66 22.49
N ALA A 208 -9.10 10.23 22.32
CA ALA A 208 -9.47 8.86 22.03
C ALA A 208 -8.91 8.39 20.67
N TRP A 209 -9.02 9.19 19.62
CA TRP A 209 -8.43 8.89 18.31
C TRP A 209 -6.91 8.81 18.36
N LEU A 210 -6.26 9.73 19.09
CA LEU A 210 -4.81 9.69 19.27
C LEU A 210 -4.38 8.44 20.05
N ALA A 211 -5.03 8.14 21.16
CA ALA A 211 -4.75 6.95 21.97
C ALA A 211 -4.95 5.67 21.16
N LEU A 212 -6.06 5.58 20.39
CA LEU A 212 -6.33 4.45 19.51
C LEU A 212 -5.25 4.28 18.44
N SER A 213 -4.83 5.38 17.79
CA SER A 213 -3.79 5.38 16.76
C SER A 213 -2.44 4.94 17.32
N LEU A 214 -2.05 5.45 18.49
CA LEU A 214 -0.80 5.08 19.15
C LEU A 214 -0.82 3.61 19.60
N THR A 215 -1.94 3.14 20.15
CA THR A 215 -2.10 1.74 20.57
C THR A 215 -2.00 0.80 19.38
N LEU A 216 -2.66 1.11 18.26
CA LEU A 216 -2.56 0.32 17.02
C LEU A 216 -1.13 0.34 16.46
N ALA A 217 -0.50 1.51 16.39
CA ALA A 217 0.87 1.63 15.87
C ALA A 217 1.88 0.84 16.71
N ALA A 218 1.70 0.81 18.03
CA ALA A 218 2.55 0.08 18.96
C ALA A 218 2.23 -1.43 19.05
N ALA A 219 1.09 -1.87 18.50
CA ALA A 219 0.64 -3.25 18.60
C ALA A 219 1.66 -4.23 17.97
N PRO A 220 1.97 -5.36 18.62
CA PRO A 220 2.90 -6.35 18.07
C PRO A 220 2.49 -6.86 16.69
N THR A 221 1.19 -6.94 16.41
CA THR A 221 0.61 -7.35 15.12
C THR A 221 0.89 -6.36 13.99
N MET A 222 1.20 -5.10 14.32
CA MET A 222 1.55 -4.06 13.33
C MET A 222 3.05 -3.91 13.11
N ARG A 223 3.88 -4.44 14.01
CA ARG A 223 5.35 -4.37 13.88
C ARG A 223 5.87 -4.87 12.53
N PRO A 224 5.39 -6.02 11.99
CA PRO A 224 5.84 -6.51 10.69
C PRO A 224 5.60 -5.52 9.55
N GLU A 225 4.53 -4.74 9.63
CA GLU A 225 4.19 -3.74 8.60
C GLU A 225 5.14 -2.53 8.63
N TRP A 226 5.55 -2.09 9.84
CA TRP A 226 6.49 -0.98 10.00
C TRP A 226 7.94 -1.37 9.75
N SER A 227 8.31 -2.62 10.03
CA SER A 227 9.70 -3.12 9.91
C SER A 227 9.95 -3.90 8.63
N ARG A 228 8.96 -3.99 7.73
CA ARG A 228 9.07 -4.75 6.48
C ARG A 228 10.26 -4.26 5.64
N GLY A 229 11.21 -5.16 5.36
CA GLY A 229 12.42 -4.87 4.62
C GLY A 229 13.53 -4.17 5.42
N ARG A 230 13.28 -3.76 6.67
CA ARG A 230 14.28 -3.07 7.51
C ARG A 230 15.58 -3.87 7.63
N ALA A 231 15.47 -5.16 7.93
CA ALA A 231 16.64 -6.04 8.07
C ALA A 231 17.51 -6.06 6.81
N GLY A 232 16.88 -6.24 5.64
CA GLY A 232 17.59 -6.25 4.36
C GLY A 232 18.26 -4.91 4.04
N VAL A 233 17.57 -3.79 4.29
CA VAL A 233 18.11 -2.44 4.09
C VAL A 233 19.29 -2.16 5.02
N GLU A 234 19.19 -2.51 6.31
CA GLU A 234 20.27 -2.33 7.28
C GLU A 234 21.51 -3.17 6.92
N LEU A 235 21.31 -4.44 6.54
CA LEU A 235 22.40 -5.32 6.11
C LEU A 235 23.06 -4.83 4.82
N MET A 236 22.26 -4.33 3.86
CA MET A 236 22.79 -3.77 2.63
C MET A 236 23.61 -2.49 2.87
N ALA A 237 23.09 -1.58 3.70
CA ALA A 237 23.81 -0.38 4.08
C ALA A 237 25.11 -0.71 4.85
N ARG A 238 25.12 -1.79 5.63
CA ARG A 238 26.31 -2.30 6.30
C ARG A 238 27.30 -2.89 5.29
N ALA A 239 26.83 -3.73 4.37
CA ALA A 239 27.65 -4.28 3.30
C ALA A 239 28.31 -3.19 2.46
N GLY A 240 27.57 -2.11 2.11
CA GLY A 240 28.13 -0.98 1.36
C GLY A 240 29.27 -0.23 2.05
N ARG A 241 29.36 -0.32 3.38
CA ARG A 241 30.47 0.27 4.15
C ARG A 241 31.67 -0.65 4.29
N ASP A 242 31.41 -1.95 4.41
CA ASP A 242 32.42 -2.92 4.84
C ASP A 242 32.96 -3.77 3.67
N ALA A 243 32.17 -3.96 2.59
CA ALA A 243 32.59 -4.67 1.39
C ALA A 243 33.45 -3.79 0.47
N ARG A 244 34.37 -4.42 -0.31
CA ARG A 244 35.31 -3.73 -1.23
C ARG A 244 35.09 -4.13 -2.70
N CYS A 245 34.66 -5.35 -2.95
CA CYS A 245 34.60 -5.88 -4.32
C CYS A 245 33.14 -5.96 -4.84
N GLY A 246 32.19 -6.32 -3.99
CA GLY A 246 30.80 -6.47 -4.36
C GLY A 246 29.98 -7.23 -3.33
N VAL A 247 28.66 -7.32 -3.56
CA VAL A 247 27.70 -7.98 -2.66
C VAL A 247 26.92 -9.04 -3.40
N GLY A 248 26.97 -10.28 -2.93
CA GLY A 248 26.14 -11.39 -3.39
C GLY A 248 24.82 -11.45 -2.58
N LEU A 249 23.69 -11.54 -3.26
CA LEU A 249 22.35 -11.61 -2.66
C LEU A 249 21.66 -12.91 -3.06
N LEU A 250 21.27 -13.74 -2.08
CA LEU A 250 20.48 -14.92 -2.32
C LEU A 250 19.05 -14.72 -1.80
N GLY A 251 18.06 -14.77 -2.68
CA GLY A 251 16.64 -14.69 -2.31
C GLY A 251 16.18 -13.40 -1.63
N ALA A 252 17.07 -12.42 -1.47
CA ALA A 252 16.83 -11.22 -0.66
C ALA A 252 16.67 -9.92 -1.45
N TRP A 253 16.71 -9.96 -2.78
CA TRP A 253 16.72 -8.77 -3.61
C TRP A 253 15.60 -7.77 -3.30
N SER A 254 14.37 -8.24 -3.25
CA SER A 254 13.18 -7.39 -3.04
C SER A 254 13.13 -6.75 -1.64
N TRP A 255 13.96 -7.22 -0.71
CA TRP A 255 13.94 -6.79 0.68
C TRP A 255 15.12 -5.88 1.07
N THR A 256 16.14 -5.78 0.21
CA THR A 256 17.38 -5.05 0.52
C THR A 256 17.38 -3.61 0.03
N GLY A 257 16.42 -3.24 -0.80
CA GLY A 257 16.44 -1.93 -1.48
C GLY A 257 17.52 -1.80 -2.55
N GLY A 258 18.28 -2.86 -2.84
CA GLY A 258 19.29 -2.90 -3.89
C GLY A 258 20.30 -1.77 -3.79
N TYR A 259 20.64 -1.17 -4.93
CA TYR A 259 21.60 -0.07 -5.02
C TYR A 259 21.22 1.16 -4.18
N SER A 260 19.93 1.44 -3.98
CA SER A 260 19.49 2.57 -3.15
C SER A 260 19.92 2.45 -1.69
N SER A 261 20.04 1.22 -1.18
CA SER A 261 20.44 0.97 0.22
C SER A 261 21.92 0.66 0.37
N LEU A 262 22.60 0.32 -0.72
CA LEU A 262 24.03 0.04 -0.73
C LEU A 262 24.88 1.31 -0.46
N HIS A 263 24.37 2.47 -0.86
CA HIS A 263 25.05 3.76 -0.75
C HIS A 263 26.46 3.80 -1.36
N GLY A 264 26.68 3.03 -2.44
CA GLY A 264 27.98 2.94 -3.10
C GLY A 264 27.88 2.34 -4.50
N ASN A 265 28.99 2.33 -5.21
CA ASN A 265 29.10 1.83 -6.58
C ASN A 265 29.52 0.35 -6.67
N LEU A 266 29.43 -0.38 -5.57
CA LEU A 266 29.76 -1.80 -5.56
C LEU A 266 28.77 -2.61 -6.41
N PRO A 267 29.24 -3.56 -7.22
CA PRO A 267 28.36 -4.42 -7.99
C PRO A 267 27.52 -5.34 -7.09
N LEU A 268 26.25 -5.52 -7.46
CA LEU A 268 25.34 -6.46 -6.84
C LEU A 268 25.18 -7.69 -7.72
N TYR A 269 25.41 -8.84 -7.14
CA TYR A 269 25.26 -10.15 -7.78
C TYR A 269 24.00 -10.84 -7.25
N LEU A 270 23.02 -11.01 -8.11
CA LEU A 270 21.83 -11.79 -7.77
C LEU A 270 22.15 -13.27 -7.92
N LEU A 271 22.11 -13.97 -6.80
CA LEU A 271 22.40 -15.38 -6.75
C LEU A 271 21.07 -16.17 -6.85
N ASP A 272 21.06 -17.18 -7.68
CA ASP A 272 20.03 -18.20 -7.71
C ASP A 272 20.34 -19.33 -6.72
N TRP A 273 19.44 -20.32 -6.59
CA TRP A 273 19.64 -21.47 -5.69
C TRP A 273 20.58 -22.51 -6.29
N ASP A 274 21.02 -22.33 -7.55
CA ASP A 274 22.02 -23.18 -8.22
C ASP A 274 23.43 -22.68 -7.86
N ARG A 275 24.02 -23.33 -6.87
CA ARG A 275 25.30 -22.92 -6.26
C ARG A 275 26.50 -23.04 -7.21
N ASP A 276 26.44 -23.94 -8.19
CA ASP A 276 27.52 -24.19 -9.12
C ASP A 276 27.76 -22.98 -10.06
N ARG A 277 26.78 -22.09 -10.13
CA ARG A 277 26.87 -20.85 -10.93
C ARG A 277 27.40 -19.64 -10.16
N TRP A 278 27.70 -19.79 -8.86
CA TRP A 278 28.13 -18.66 -8.06
C TRP A 278 29.62 -18.31 -8.31
N ASN A 279 29.90 -17.16 -8.90
CA ASN A 279 31.24 -16.64 -8.98
C ASN A 279 31.63 -15.99 -7.65
N THR A 280 32.07 -16.82 -6.69
CA THR A 280 32.40 -16.40 -5.32
C THR A 280 33.64 -15.50 -5.22
N GLN A 281 34.39 -15.33 -6.31
CA GLN A 281 35.54 -14.43 -6.38
C GLN A 281 35.13 -12.99 -6.75
N ALA A 282 33.92 -12.82 -7.32
CA ALA A 282 33.46 -11.53 -7.80
C ALA A 282 32.99 -10.57 -6.68
N PHE A 283 32.77 -11.10 -5.46
CA PHE A 283 32.27 -10.32 -4.33
C PHE A 283 32.87 -10.80 -3.02
N ASP A 284 32.94 -9.91 -2.04
CA ASP A 284 33.50 -10.14 -0.72
C ASP A 284 32.50 -9.98 0.42
N ALA A 285 31.23 -9.72 0.09
CA ALA A 285 30.11 -9.71 1.02
C ALA A 285 28.95 -10.58 0.53
N TRP A 286 28.25 -11.22 1.45
CA TRP A 286 27.07 -12.05 1.18
C TRP A 286 25.90 -11.63 2.07
N ILE A 287 24.71 -11.56 1.50
CA ILE A 287 23.46 -11.46 2.26
C ILE A 287 22.63 -12.69 1.93
N LEU A 288 22.45 -13.56 2.92
CA LEU A 288 21.83 -14.88 2.79
C LEU A 288 20.76 -15.08 3.86
N PRO A 289 19.69 -15.86 3.60
CA PRO A 289 18.81 -16.38 4.63
C PRO A 289 19.59 -17.23 5.65
N GLN A 290 19.24 -17.12 6.93
CA GLN A 290 19.94 -17.83 8.03
C GLN A 290 19.90 -19.36 7.90
N GLY A 291 18.82 -19.91 7.32
CA GLY A 291 18.64 -21.36 7.14
C GLY A 291 19.38 -21.96 5.94
N VAL A 292 20.08 -21.14 5.15
CA VAL A 292 20.85 -21.66 4.01
C VAL A 292 22.09 -22.37 4.54
N PRO A 293 22.30 -23.67 4.20
CA PRO A 293 23.53 -24.38 4.55
C PRO A 293 24.74 -23.62 4.04
N ASP A 294 25.76 -23.51 4.85
CA ASP A 294 26.94 -22.69 4.65
C ASP A 294 27.58 -22.88 3.25
N PRO A 295 27.39 -21.92 2.32
CA PRO A 295 27.97 -22.02 0.97
C PRO A 295 29.32 -21.32 0.87
N ARG A 296 29.87 -20.85 1.99
CA ARG A 296 30.97 -19.91 2.01
C ARG A 296 32.30 -20.56 1.71
N PRO A 297 33.10 -19.99 0.82
CA PRO A 297 34.51 -20.29 0.77
C PRO A 297 35.19 -19.94 2.11
N ALA A 298 36.27 -20.61 2.44
CA ALA A 298 37.06 -20.28 3.63
C ALA A 298 37.42 -18.78 3.68
N GLY A 299 37.30 -18.16 4.84
CA GLY A 299 37.70 -16.76 5.07
C GLY A 299 36.56 -15.77 5.28
N TYR A 300 35.29 -16.16 5.08
CA TYR A 300 34.14 -15.28 5.42
C TYR A 300 33.77 -15.37 6.90
N ARG A 301 33.47 -14.23 7.51
CA ARG A 301 33.00 -14.14 8.90
C ARG A 301 31.58 -13.60 8.94
N LEU A 302 30.77 -14.09 9.86
CA LEU A 302 29.46 -13.53 10.15
C LEU A 302 29.63 -12.15 10.81
N VAL A 303 29.03 -11.13 10.22
CA VAL A 303 29.03 -9.77 10.75
C VAL A 303 27.78 -9.48 11.55
N GLN A 304 26.61 -9.79 10.97
CA GLN A 304 25.33 -9.48 11.58
C GLN A 304 24.22 -10.34 10.97
N CYS A 305 23.27 -10.78 11.82
CA CYS A 305 21.98 -11.26 11.35
C CYS A 305 20.86 -10.29 11.79
N ALA A 306 19.85 -10.12 10.97
CA ALA A 306 18.70 -9.30 11.26
C ALA A 306 17.41 -10.04 10.88
N VAL A 307 16.44 -10.05 11.79
CA VAL A 307 15.15 -10.73 11.60
C VAL A 307 14.25 -9.85 10.73
N GLN A 308 13.71 -10.44 9.68
CA GLN A 308 12.82 -9.78 8.75
C GLN A 308 11.35 -9.97 9.16
N GLY A 309 10.76 -8.99 9.84
CA GLY A 309 9.33 -9.00 10.16
C GLY A 309 8.99 -9.63 11.51
N ALA A 310 7.88 -10.38 11.59
CA ALA A 310 7.35 -10.98 12.81
C ALA A 310 8.22 -12.13 13.34
N ALA A 311 8.04 -12.45 14.61
CA ALA A 311 8.65 -13.62 15.24
C ALA A 311 8.36 -14.88 14.42
N GLY A 312 9.42 -15.57 13.97
CA GLY A 312 9.33 -16.75 13.09
C GLY A 312 9.66 -16.51 11.62
N ALA A 313 9.88 -15.25 11.19
CA ALA A 313 10.38 -14.97 9.87
C ALA A 313 11.88 -15.31 9.75
N GLU A 314 12.30 -15.75 8.56
CA GLU A 314 13.71 -16.02 8.28
C GLU A 314 14.57 -14.79 8.55
N ALA A 315 15.61 -14.93 9.34
CA ALA A 315 16.61 -13.91 9.48
C ALA A 315 17.51 -13.87 8.23
N LEU A 316 17.88 -12.68 7.82
CA LEU A 316 18.94 -12.47 6.84
C LEU A 316 20.27 -12.26 7.57
N CYS A 317 21.33 -12.83 7.05
CA CYS A 317 22.67 -12.72 7.64
C CYS A 317 23.65 -12.11 6.64
N LEU A 318 24.46 -11.17 7.10
CA LEU A 318 25.57 -10.56 6.37
C LEU A 318 26.88 -11.25 6.76
N TRP A 319 27.60 -11.71 5.76
CA TRP A 319 28.93 -12.29 5.87
C TRP A 319 29.90 -11.47 5.04
N ILE A 320 31.12 -11.23 5.56
CA ILE A 320 32.17 -10.47 4.88
C ILE A 320 33.49 -11.22 4.96
N ARG A 321 34.24 -11.18 3.88
CA ARG A 321 35.57 -11.76 3.78
C ARG A 321 36.65 -10.83 4.34
#